data_0bff23ce012293d2d2ecabb8a362ceac
#
_entry.id   0bff23ce012293d2d2ecabb8a362ceac
#
_cell.length_a   1.000
_cell.length_b   1.000
_cell.length_c   1.000
_cell.angle_alpha   90.00
_cell.angle_beta   90.00
_cell.angle_gamma   90.00
#
_symmetry.space_group_name_H-M   'P 1'
#
loop_
_entity.id
_entity.type
_entity.pdbx_description
1 polymer ?
#
loop_
_entity_poly.entity_id
_entity_poly.type
_entity_poly.pdbx_seq_one_letter_code
_entity_poly.pdbx_strand_id
1 'polypeptide(L)'
;MKVKRPIFWDSFNFISLLLLPFSLITIIFNFFKSLSPKKYFKIKTICVGNIYLGGTGKTPLVLKINDMLKYKFKTVFIKKKYIDQIDEQNILSKYGNLICLSFRDIALRIAERKKYQLAILDDGLQDKSLNYDISIACFNSSELVGNGLVLPAGPLRERITNILNYDLAFLNGCLLYTSDAADE
;
A
#
# COMPACT_ATOMS: atom_id res chain seq x y z
N MET A 1 -6.47 17.28 -5.50
CA MET A 1 -7.58 17.65 -4.56
C MET A 1 -7.51 16.67 -3.39
N LYS A 2 -7.14 17.11 -2.17
CA LYS A 2 -7.22 16.22 -0.98
C LYS A 2 -8.70 16.04 -0.67
N VAL A 3 -9.24 14.87 -0.93
CA VAL A 3 -10.61 14.51 -0.52
C VAL A 3 -10.64 14.59 0.99
N LYS A 4 -11.43 15.53 1.54
CA LYS A 4 -11.64 15.58 3.00
C LYS A 4 -12.32 14.28 3.41
N ARG A 5 -11.73 13.62 4.39
CA ARG A 5 -12.25 12.39 4.97
C ARG A 5 -13.66 12.66 5.52
N PRO A 6 -14.65 11.85 5.16
CA PRO A 6 -15.98 11.95 5.75
C PRO A 6 -15.94 11.60 7.25
N ILE A 7 -16.61 12.40 8.08
CA ILE A 7 -16.66 12.20 9.54
C ILE A 7 -17.23 10.83 9.91
N PHE A 8 -18.18 10.31 9.11
CA PHE A 8 -18.79 9.00 9.36
C PHE A 8 -17.85 7.80 9.17
N TRP A 9 -16.61 8.01 8.68
CA TRP A 9 -15.61 6.96 8.64
C TRP A 9 -14.85 6.78 9.96
N ASP A 10 -14.99 7.71 10.91
CA ASP A 10 -14.29 7.65 12.20
C ASP A 10 -14.99 6.74 13.19
N SER A 11 -16.32 6.66 13.11
CA SER A 11 -17.13 5.84 14.01
C SER A 11 -18.31 5.20 13.26
N PHE A 12 -18.83 4.11 13.81
CA PHE A 12 -20.05 3.49 13.29
C PHE A 12 -21.25 4.40 13.56
N ASN A 13 -22.02 4.73 12.50
CA ASN A 13 -23.17 5.60 12.56
C ASN A 13 -24.24 5.22 11.52
N PHE A 14 -25.38 5.93 11.54
CA PHE A 14 -26.52 5.65 10.64
C PHE A 14 -26.13 5.71 9.15
N ILE A 15 -25.26 6.66 8.74
CA ILE A 15 -24.80 6.79 7.35
C ILE A 15 -23.97 5.56 6.96
N SER A 16 -23.08 5.12 7.84
CA SER A 16 -22.29 3.89 7.63
C SER A 16 -23.19 2.67 7.45
N LEU A 17 -24.27 2.57 8.26
CA LEU A 17 -25.24 1.49 8.17
C LEU A 17 -25.98 1.50 6.81
N LEU A 18 -26.43 2.68 6.37
CA LEU A 18 -27.11 2.85 5.08
C LEU A 18 -26.22 2.47 3.90
N LEU A 19 -24.89 2.69 4.03
CA LEU A 19 -23.90 2.41 2.97
C LEU A 19 -23.39 0.96 2.97
N LEU A 20 -23.72 0.14 4.00
CA LEU A 20 -23.29 -1.26 4.08
C LEU A 20 -23.61 -2.10 2.83
N PRO A 21 -24.83 -2.03 2.22
CA PRO A 21 -25.11 -2.80 1.02
C PRO A 21 -24.14 -2.50 -0.13
N PHE A 22 -23.73 -1.24 -0.27
CA PHE A 22 -22.74 -0.84 -1.31
C PHE A 22 -21.34 -1.34 -1.00
N SER A 23 -20.98 -1.48 0.28
CA SER A 23 -19.71 -2.09 0.68
C SER A 23 -19.63 -3.58 0.31
N LEU A 24 -20.76 -4.28 0.28
CA LEU A 24 -20.80 -5.65 -0.21
C LEU A 24 -20.34 -5.76 -1.67
N ILE A 25 -20.70 -4.79 -2.51
CA ILE A 25 -20.26 -4.74 -3.91
C ILE A 25 -18.74 -4.65 -3.97
N THR A 26 -18.12 -3.77 -3.16
CA THR A 26 -16.67 -3.63 -3.09
C THR A 26 -15.99 -4.92 -2.60
N ILE A 27 -16.57 -5.58 -1.60
CA ILE A 27 -16.08 -6.84 -1.07
C ILE A 27 -16.13 -7.94 -2.14
N ILE A 28 -17.26 -8.08 -2.84
CA ILE A 28 -17.46 -9.06 -3.93
C ILE A 28 -16.44 -8.78 -5.05
N PHE A 29 -16.27 -7.53 -5.45
CA PHE A 29 -15.31 -7.17 -6.48
C PHE A 29 -13.86 -7.51 -6.08
N ASN A 30 -13.48 -7.25 -4.83
CA ASN A 30 -12.17 -7.62 -4.30
C ASN A 30 -11.99 -9.14 -4.25
N PHE A 31 -13.05 -9.89 -3.92
CA PHE A 31 -13.04 -11.35 -3.95
C PHE A 31 -12.76 -11.88 -5.36
N PHE A 32 -13.47 -11.40 -6.38
CA PHE A 32 -13.19 -11.79 -7.77
C PHE A 32 -11.77 -11.41 -8.21
N LYS A 33 -11.27 -10.25 -7.81
CA LYS A 33 -9.87 -9.89 -8.06
C LYS A 33 -8.88 -10.84 -7.42
N SER A 34 -9.18 -11.37 -6.24
CA SER A 34 -8.29 -12.32 -5.56
C SER A 34 -8.21 -13.68 -6.23
N LEU A 35 -9.20 -14.04 -7.04
CA LEU A 35 -9.22 -15.27 -7.84
C LEU A 35 -8.38 -15.17 -9.13
N SER A 36 -7.89 -13.97 -9.47
CA SER A 36 -7.06 -13.79 -10.66
C SER A 36 -5.75 -14.60 -10.55
N PRO A 37 -5.31 -15.25 -11.63
CA PRO A 37 -4.06 -16.00 -11.63
C PRO A 37 -2.89 -15.06 -11.31
N LYS A 38 -2.03 -15.49 -10.38
CA LYS A 38 -0.88 -14.70 -9.97
C LYS A 38 0.24 -14.79 -11.01
N LYS A 39 0.79 -13.63 -11.37
CA LYS A 39 1.96 -13.51 -12.24
C LYS A 39 3.21 -13.45 -11.37
N TYR A 40 4.22 -14.23 -11.76
CA TYR A 40 5.51 -14.32 -11.09
C TYR A 40 6.59 -13.65 -11.94
N PHE A 41 7.57 -13.06 -11.29
CA PHE A 41 8.68 -12.35 -11.93
C PHE A 41 10.01 -12.88 -11.38
N LYS A 42 11.08 -12.78 -12.17
CA LYS A 42 12.44 -13.17 -11.73
C LYS A 42 13.07 -12.10 -10.85
N ILE A 43 12.72 -10.83 -11.08
CA ILE A 43 13.17 -9.72 -10.25
C ILE A 43 12.53 -9.83 -8.86
N LYS A 44 13.33 -9.60 -7.82
CA LYS A 44 12.81 -9.52 -6.44
C LYS A 44 11.90 -8.32 -6.26
N THR A 45 10.86 -8.49 -5.49
CA THR A 45 9.79 -7.49 -5.36
C THR A 45 9.45 -7.21 -3.90
N ILE A 46 9.47 -5.93 -3.52
CA ILE A 46 8.92 -5.46 -2.25
C ILE A 46 7.74 -4.54 -2.58
N CYS A 47 6.56 -4.90 -2.12
CA CYS A 47 5.37 -4.08 -2.32
C CYS A 47 4.98 -3.38 -1.03
N VAL A 48 4.93 -2.06 -1.06
CA VAL A 48 4.44 -1.22 0.03
C VAL A 48 3.09 -0.66 -0.36
N GLY A 49 2.09 -0.83 0.49
CA GLY A 49 0.76 -0.30 0.23
C GLY A 49 -0.04 -0.10 1.50
N ASN A 50 -1.31 0.19 1.37
CA ASN A 50 -2.22 0.31 2.51
C ASN A 50 -3.59 -0.26 2.18
N ILE A 51 -4.30 -0.73 3.20
CA ILE A 51 -5.69 -1.15 3.11
C ILE A 51 -6.67 -0.05 3.51
N TYR A 52 -6.17 1.08 3.97
CA TYR A 52 -6.90 2.25 4.42
C TYR A 52 -6.79 3.39 3.39
N LEU A 53 -7.88 4.13 3.13
CA LEU A 53 -7.87 5.28 2.22
C LEU A 53 -7.39 6.54 2.95
N GLY A 54 -6.10 6.84 2.84
CA GLY A 54 -5.49 8.01 3.49
C GLY A 54 -3.97 8.02 3.42
N GLY A 55 -3.38 9.01 4.07
CA GLY A 55 -1.93 9.19 4.16
C GLY A 55 -1.32 8.29 5.24
N THR A 56 -0.85 7.12 4.86
CA THR A 56 -0.27 6.12 5.79
C THR A 56 1.25 6.09 5.82
N GLY A 57 1.92 7.04 5.14
CA GLY A 57 3.39 7.08 5.11
C GLY A 57 4.05 6.08 4.15
N LYS A 58 3.33 5.58 3.13
CA LYS A 58 3.88 4.63 2.14
C LYS A 58 5.13 5.15 1.45
N THR A 59 5.05 6.32 0.84
CA THR A 59 6.16 6.87 0.05
C THR A 59 7.43 7.11 0.88
N PRO A 60 7.38 7.67 2.09
CA PRO A 60 8.54 7.72 2.99
C PRO A 60 9.14 6.34 3.30
N LEU A 61 8.31 5.33 3.53
CA LEU A 61 8.78 3.96 3.77
C LEU A 61 9.46 3.37 2.53
N VAL A 62 8.88 3.55 1.35
CA VAL A 62 9.47 3.13 0.06
C VAL A 62 10.86 3.74 -0.13
N LEU A 63 11.01 5.04 0.15
CA LEU A 63 12.30 5.74 0.08
C LEU A 63 13.30 5.17 1.08
N LYS A 64 12.88 4.92 2.32
CA LYS A 64 13.73 4.35 3.36
C LYS A 64 14.22 2.95 3.02
N ILE A 65 13.33 2.09 2.49
CA ILE A 65 13.68 0.75 2.02
C ILE A 65 14.73 0.85 0.90
N ASN A 66 14.52 1.76 -0.05
CA ASN A 66 15.49 1.98 -1.12
C ASN A 66 16.85 2.40 -0.57
N ASP A 67 16.89 3.36 0.35
CA ASP A 67 18.14 3.85 0.94
C ASP A 67 18.92 2.75 1.65
N MET A 68 18.23 1.80 2.28
CA MET A 68 18.87 0.65 2.95
C MET A 68 19.41 -0.38 1.94
N LEU A 69 18.78 -0.53 0.78
CA LEU A 69 19.05 -1.64 -0.14
C LEU A 69 19.81 -1.24 -1.41
N LYS A 70 19.82 0.04 -1.80
CA LYS A 70 20.44 0.53 -3.05
C LYS A 70 21.95 0.26 -3.16
N TYR A 71 22.65 0.05 -2.05
CA TYR A 71 24.06 -0.29 -2.04
C TYR A 71 24.35 -1.78 -2.28
N LYS A 72 23.33 -2.63 -2.05
CA LYS A 72 23.43 -4.09 -2.23
C LYS A 72 22.79 -4.56 -3.52
N PHE A 73 21.77 -3.85 -4.00
CA PHE A 73 20.98 -4.25 -5.15
C PHE A 73 20.81 -3.08 -6.13
N LYS A 74 20.77 -3.37 -7.42
CA LYS A 74 20.33 -2.41 -8.43
C LYS A 74 18.82 -2.26 -8.33
N THR A 75 18.36 -1.20 -7.64
CA THR A 75 16.95 -0.98 -7.30
C THR A 75 16.22 -0.15 -8.36
N VAL A 76 14.91 -0.32 -8.43
CA VAL A 76 13.98 0.50 -9.22
C VAL A 76 12.66 0.66 -8.48
N PHE A 77 12.12 1.87 -8.48
CA PHE A 77 10.76 2.13 -8.04
C PHE A 77 9.77 1.79 -9.15
N ILE A 78 8.66 1.17 -8.76
CA ILE A 78 7.52 0.94 -9.66
C ILE A 78 6.29 1.61 -9.06
N LYS A 79 5.68 2.50 -9.83
CA LYS A 79 4.45 3.17 -9.46
C LYS A 79 3.46 3.13 -10.61
N LYS A 80 2.18 2.96 -10.29
CA LYS A 80 1.11 3.10 -11.28
C LYS A 80 0.96 4.57 -11.66
N LYS A 81 0.85 4.85 -12.96
CA LYS A 81 0.69 6.21 -13.46
C LYS A 81 -0.70 6.72 -13.13
N TYR A 82 -0.77 7.80 -12.36
CA TYR A 82 -1.97 8.57 -12.08
C TYR A 82 -1.68 10.06 -12.35
N ILE A 83 -2.64 10.74 -12.98
CA ILE A 83 -2.48 12.17 -13.34
C ILE A 83 -2.40 13.03 -12.08
N ASP A 84 -3.11 12.67 -11.04
CA ASP A 84 -3.24 13.46 -9.79
C ASP A 84 -2.12 13.17 -8.77
N GLN A 85 -1.15 12.28 -9.08
CA GLN A 85 -0.05 11.90 -8.20
C GLN A 85 1.32 12.23 -8.78
N ILE A 86 1.40 13.30 -9.57
CA ILE A 86 2.64 13.76 -10.20
C ILE A 86 3.70 14.11 -9.13
N ASP A 87 3.29 14.71 -8.02
CA ASP A 87 4.20 15.08 -6.93
C ASP A 87 4.92 13.87 -6.34
N GLU A 88 4.18 12.78 -6.08
CA GLU A 88 4.78 11.54 -5.57
C GLU A 88 5.72 10.89 -6.60
N GLN A 89 5.37 10.95 -7.88
CA GLN A 89 6.23 10.46 -8.96
C GLN A 89 7.53 11.27 -9.04
N ASN A 90 7.44 12.60 -8.92
CA ASN A 90 8.59 13.49 -8.91
C ASN A 90 9.50 13.23 -7.69
N ILE A 91 8.93 12.96 -6.53
CA ILE A 91 9.70 12.59 -5.35
C ILE A 91 10.46 11.30 -5.61
N LEU A 92 9.80 10.22 -6.03
CA LEU A 92 10.46 8.94 -6.28
C LEU A 92 11.56 9.05 -7.33
N SER A 93 11.34 9.82 -8.42
CA SER A 93 12.32 9.99 -9.50
C SER A 93 13.59 10.75 -9.05
N LYS A 94 13.50 11.62 -8.01
CA LYS A 94 14.65 12.30 -7.42
C LYS A 94 15.54 11.38 -6.60
N TYR A 95 14.97 10.33 -5.99
CA TYR A 95 15.68 9.44 -5.09
C TYR A 95 16.15 8.14 -5.73
N GLY A 96 15.76 7.85 -6.97
CA GLY A 96 16.19 6.65 -7.68
C GLY A 96 15.53 6.46 -9.05
N ASN A 97 15.81 5.33 -9.67
CA ASN A 97 15.21 5.00 -10.94
C ASN A 97 13.73 4.69 -10.76
N LEU A 98 12.86 5.31 -11.55
CA LEU A 98 11.43 5.13 -11.52
C LEU A 98 10.92 4.58 -12.86
N ILE A 99 10.07 3.56 -12.81
CA ILE A 99 9.23 3.09 -13.93
C ILE A 99 7.78 3.34 -13.54
N CYS A 100 7.16 4.30 -14.24
CA CYS A 100 5.78 4.72 -13.99
C CYS A 100 4.91 4.40 -15.21
N LEU A 101 4.06 3.36 -15.10
CA LEU A 101 3.19 2.88 -16.17
C LEU A 101 1.79 2.57 -15.65
N SER A 102 0.82 2.49 -16.55
CA SER A 102 -0.57 2.13 -16.21
C SER A 102 -0.70 0.69 -15.68
N PHE A 103 0.17 -0.22 -16.14
CA PHE A 103 0.17 -1.62 -15.77
C PHE A 103 1.49 -2.00 -15.09
N ARG A 104 1.42 -2.50 -13.86
CA ARG A 104 2.59 -2.87 -13.04
C ARG A 104 3.32 -4.09 -13.57
N ASP A 105 2.60 -5.07 -14.13
CA ASP A 105 3.22 -6.25 -14.75
C ASP A 105 4.13 -5.88 -15.92
N ILE A 106 3.71 -4.92 -16.76
CA ILE A 106 4.56 -4.40 -17.83
C ILE A 106 5.78 -3.68 -17.27
N ALA A 107 5.60 -2.89 -16.21
CA ALA A 107 6.68 -2.19 -15.53
C ALA A 107 7.71 -3.17 -14.96
N LEU A 108 7.27 -4.27 -14.33
CA LEU A 108 8.14 -5.33 -13.80
C LEU A 108 8.91 -6.03 -14.93
N ARG A 109 8.28 -6.36 -16.05
CA ARG A 109 8.97 -6.94 -17.21
C ARG A 109 10.03 -6.01 -17.79
N ILE A 110 9.77 -4.69 -17.83
CA ILE A 110 10.76 -3.70 -18.27
C ILE A 110 11.91 -3.64 -17.26
N ALA A 111 11.64 -3.69 -15.95
CA ALA A 111 12.65 -3.72 -14.91
C ALA A 111 13.56 -4.96 -15.05
N GLU A 112 13.01 -6.14 -15.34
CA GLU A 112 13.77 -7.36 -15.62
C GLU A 112 14.68 -7.20 -16.84
N ARG A 113 14.13 -6.69 -17.96
CA ARG A 113 14.90 -6.46 -19.19
C ARG A 113 16.07 -5.48 -18.98
N LYS A 114 15.89 -4.47 -18.11
CA LYS A 114 16.93 -3.50 -17.73
C LYS A 114 17.89 -4.03 -16.65
N LYS A 115 17.76 -5.33 -16.29
CA LYS A 115 18.61 -6.02 -15.32
C LYS A 115 18.63 -5.34 -13.94
N TYR A 116 17.47 -4.84 -13.48
CA TYR A 116 17.29 -4.47 -12.09
C TYR A 116 17.16 -5.76 -11.25
N GLN A 117 17.66 -5.70 -10.02
CA GLN A 117 17.67 -6.83 -9.10
C GLN A 117 16.53 -6.79 -8.10
N LEU A 118 16.08 -5.57 -7.76
CA LEU A 118 15.02 -5.33 -6.80
C LEU A 118 14.07 -4.24 -7.30
N ALA A 119 12.79 -4.56 -7.36
CA ALA A 119 11.71 -3.62 -7.59
C ALA A 119 11.00 -3.29 -6.29
N ILE A 120 10.89 -2.00 -5.97
CA ILE A 120 10.12 -1.50 -4.83
C ILE A 120 8.86 -0.84 -5.36
N LEU A 121 7.71 -1.44 -5.07
CA LEU A 121 6.42 -0.99 -5.59
C LEU A 121 5.73 -0.07 -4.58
N ASP A 122 5.32 1.12 -5.04
CA ASP A 122 4.51 2.05 -4.25
C ASP A 122 3.03 1.88 -4.60
N ASP A 123 2.22 1.62 -3.55
CA ASP A 123 0.75 1.43 -3.59
C ASP A 123 0.30 0.26 -4.49
N GLY A 124 0.90 -0.93 -4.32
CA GLY A 124 0.65 -2.12 -5.16
C GLY A 124 -0.25 -3.20 -4.56
N LEU A 125 -0.61 -3.16 -3.27
CA LEU A 125 -1.29 -4.26 -2.57
C LEU A 125 -2.68 -4.63 -3.12
N GLN A 126 -3.37 -3.69 -3.77
CA GLN A 126 -4.66 -3.94 -4.41
C GLN A 126 -4.57 -4.66 -5.76
N ASP A 127 -3.35 -4.83 -6.28
CA ASP A 127 -3.11 -5.59 -7.52
C ASP A 127 -2.89 -7.08 -7.18
N LYS A 128 -4.00 -7.79 -7.01
CA LYS A 128 -3.98 -9.22 -6.61
C LYS A 128 -3.49 -10.16 -7.70
N SER A 129 -3.30 -9.65 -8.95
CA SER A 129 -2.76 -10.43 -10.07
C SER A 129 -1.24 -10.58 -10.04
N LEU A 130 -0.54 -9.88 -9.13
CA LEU A 130 0.90 -9.95 -8.97
C LEU A 130 1.26 -10.72 -7.71
N ASN A 131 2.31 -11.54 -7.81
CA ASN A 131 2.92 -12.14 -6.63
C ASN A 131 4.13 -11.29 -6.21
N TYR A 132 4.16 -10.91 -4.94
CA TYR A 132 5.28 -10.16 -4.35
C TYR A 132 6.11 -11.06 -3.45
N ASP A 133 7.45 -10.89 -3.45
CA ASP A 133 8.32 -11.62 -2.53
C ASP A 133 8.13 -11.10 -1.09
N ILE A 134 7.91 -9.80 -0.92
CA ILE A 134 7.58 -9.17 0.38
C ILE A 134 6.46 -8.16 0.16
N SER A 135 5.44 -8.22 0.98
CA SER A 135 4.29 -7.31 1.00
C SER A 135 4.17 -6.62 2.35
N ILE A 136 4.09 -5.28 2.34
CA ILE A 136 4.06 -4.46 3.56
C ILE A 136 2.79 -3.59 3.55
N ALA A 137 1.92 -3.82 4.52
CA ALA A 137 0.72 -3.02 4.73
C ALA A 137 1.00 -1.87 5.71
N CYS A 138 0.87 -0.61 5.24
CA CYS A 138 1.11 0.58 6.05
C CYS A 138 -0.17 1.08 6.70
N PHE A 139 -0.07 1.45 7.98
CA PHE A 139 -1.11 2.08 8.77
C PHE A 139 -0.61 3.39 9.36
N ASN A 140 -1.53 4.29 9.65
CA ASN A 140 -1.28 5.48 10.44
C ASN A 140 -1.77 5.21 11.87
N SER A 141 -0.93 5.45 12.87
CA SER A 141 -1.27 5.20 14.29
C SER A 141 -2.44 6.05 14.80
N SER A 142 -2.64 7.24 14.23
CA SER A 142 -3.74 8.13 14.62
C SER A 142 -5.10 7.72 14.05
N GLU A 143 -5.11 7.02 12.92
CA GLU A 143 -6.34 6.71 12.17
C GLU A 143 -6.66 5.21 12.17
N LEU A 144 -5.64 4.37 12.27
CA LEU A 144 -5.70 2.91 12.24
C LEU A 144 -6.61 2.38 11.11
N VAL A 145 -7.82 1.94 11.48
CA VAL A 145 -8.81 1.35 10.56
C VAL A 145 -10.12 2.15 10.49
N GLY A 146 -10.20 3.29 11.21
CA GLY A 146 -11.44 4.08 11.32
C GLY A 146 -12.57 3.24 11.92
N ASN A 147 -13.77 3.28 11.30
CA ASN A 147 -14.91 2.46 11.73
C ASN A 147 -14.80 0.97 11.35
N GLY A 148 -13.69 0.54 10.73
CA GLY A 148 -13.44 -0.86 10.36
C GLY A 148 -14.20 -1.36 9.13
N LEU A 149 -15.04 -0.55 8.51
CA LEU A 149 -15.85 -0.92 7.36
C LEU A 149 -15.13 -0.69 6.03
N VAL A 150 -15.52 -1.45 5.01
CA VAL A 150 -15.02 -1.30 3.64
C VAL A 150 -15.77 -0.16 2.93
N LEU A 151 -15.11 0.48 1.97
CA LEU A 151 -15.71 1.51 1.11
C LEU A 151 -17.04 1.04 0.49
N PRO A 152 -18.06 1.91 0.41
CA PRO A 152 -18.08 3.30 0.85
C PRO A 152 -18.52 3.53 2.32
N ALA A 153 -18.96 2.49 3.05
CA ALA A 153 -19.43 2.62 4.44
C ALA A 153 -18.32 2.99 5.43
N GLY A 154 -17.06 2.71 5.09
CA GLY A 154 -15.87 3.03 5.88
C GLY A 154 -14.66 3.29 5.00
N PRO A 155 -13.49 3.55 5.61
CA PRO A 155 -12.29 3.96 4.92
C PRO A 155 -11.48 2.80 4.32
N LEU A 156 -11.84 1.56 4.57
CA LEU A 156 -11.04 0.42 4.15
C LEU A 156 -11.26 0.09 2.66
N ARG A 157 -10.17 -0.14 1.93
CA ARG A 157 -10.18 -0.60 0.52
C ARG A 157 -10.54 -2.09 0.41
N GLU A 158 -10.29 -2.84 1.48
CA GLU A 158 -10.56 -4.28 1.59
C GLU A 158 -10.80 -4.65 3.07
N ARG A 159 -11.27 -5.87 3.34
CA ARG A 159 -11.54 -6.32 4.71
C ARG A 159 -10.28 -6.27 5.56
N ILE A 160 -10.41 -5.89 6.84
CA ILE A 160 -9.28 -5.86 7.79
C ILE A 160 -8.62 -7.23 7.94
N THR A 161 -9.39 -8.31 7.85
CA THR A 161 -8.86 -9.68 7.91
C THR A 161 -7.83 -9.99 6.83
N ASN A 162 -7.84 -9.24 5.72
CA ASN A 162 -6.85 -9.41 4.65
C ASN A 162 -5.43 -8.99 5.07
N ILE A 163 -5.27 -8.34 6.23
CA ILE A 163 -3.94 -8.03 6.79
C ILE A 163 -3.10 -9.29 6.99
N LEU A 164 -3.75 -10.43 7.29
CA LEU A 164 -3.10 -11.72 7.47
C LEU A 164 -2.48 -12.28 6.17
N ASN A 165 -2.83 -11.72 5.03
CA ASN A 165 -2.28 -12.12 3.73
C ASN A 165 -1.01 -11.32 3.35
N TYR A 166 -0.57 -10.39 4.20
CA TYR A 166 0.62 -9.59 4.00
C TYR A 166 1.73 -10.03 4.96
N ASP A 167 2.98 -9.93 4.51
CA ASP A 167 4.13 -10.42 5.28
C ASP A 167 4.43 -9.52 6.48
N LEU A 168 4.21 -8.20 6.34
CA LEU A 168 4.50 -7.21 7.37
C LEU A 168 3.40 -6.16 7.47
N ALA A 169 3.13 -5.71 8.70
CA ALA A 169 2.34 -4.51 8.98
C ALA A 169 3.28 -3.41 9.53
N PHE A 170 3.28 -2.25 8.87
CA PHE A 170 4.05 -1.09 9.31
C PHE A 170 3.13 -0.02 9.87
N LEU A 171 3.35 0.36 11.13
CA LEU A 171 2.59 1.39 11.84
C LEU A 171 3.40 2.69 11.87
N ASN A 172 2.99 3.67 11.07
CA ASN A 172 3.60 4.99 11.01
C ASN A 172 3.08 5.90 12.13
N GLY A 173 3.99 6.63 12.82
CA GLY A 173 3.64 7.55 13.91
C GLY A 173 3.48 6.87 15.27
N CYS A 174 3.85 5.59 15.43
CA CYS A 174 3.97 4.95 16.72
C CYS A 174 5.26 5.44 17.40
N LEU A 175 5.11 6.22 18.46
CA LEU A 175 6.19 6.44 19.41
C LEU A 175 6.28 5.17 20.27
N LEU A 176 7.32 4.38 20.03
CA LEU A 176 7.69 3.33 20.98
C LEU A 176 8.20 4.05 22.25
N TYR A 177 7.33 4.21 23.23
CA TYR A 177 7.79 4.46 24.59
C TYR A 177 8.41 3.15 25.07
N THR A 178 9.72 3.03 24.96
CA THR A 178 10.44 2.07 25.78
C THR A 178 10.31 2.61 27.21
N SER A 179 9.46 1.98 28.01
CA SER A 179 9.44 2.21 29.44
C SER A 179 10.72 1.58 30.01
N ASP A 180 11.83 2.30 29.95
CA ASP A 180 12.96 2.08 30.85
C ASP A 180 12.58 2.61 32.21
N ALA A 181 11.61 1.97 32.86
CA ALA A 181 11.21 2.23 34.22
C ALA A 181 10.96 0.89 34.93
N ALA A 182 12.04 0.18 35.13
CA ALA A 182 12.10 -0.90 36.09
C ALA A 182 13.54 -1.05 36.59
N ASP A 183 14.02 0.00 37.29
CA ASP A 183 15.15 -0.15 38.22
C ASP A 183 15.06 1.01 39.23
N GLU A 184 14.22 0.80 40.26
CA GLU A 184 14.39 1.30 41.60
C GLU A 184 13.70 0.33 42.57
#